data_8b2c765893c4e3a289feef8637c793a0
#
_entry.id   8b2c765893c4e3a289feef8637c793a0
#
_cell.length_a   1.000
_cell.length_b   1.000
_cell.length_c   1.000
_cell.angle_alpha   90.00
_cell.angle_beta   90.00
_cell.angle_gamma   90.00
#
_symmetry.space_group_name_H-M   'P 1'
#
loop_
_entity.id
_entity.type
_entity.pdbx_description
1 polymer ?
#
loop_
_entity_poly.entity_id
_entity_poly.type
_entity_poly.pdbx_seq_one_letter_code
_entity_poly.pdbx_strand_id
1 'polypeptide(L)'
;MELGDTGQAQRERGTFDFALQPAQPDRAEAARRALDFSDRPPRVKPKTSVLEWIGLVLAVIAPPLGLVVTIVARIVTRYRNHWTTTVAKAATVISVILTLVLAAGTVVYSALAEEQAAEDRVFASAQPLCEALATTPGVLDTPGYGWPIEVAALPQTLDAMRAYQARWTELTALAPDAAKANLGAIADQAAVLVAAVESTQAIDRQGNLSKMAAVTGASGLPAWVETYCD
;
A
#
# COMPACT_ATOMS: atom_id res chain seq x y z
N MET A 1 -31.67 -47.76 13.28
CA MET A 1 -32.06 -47.92 14.70
C MET A 1 -31.95 -46.51 15.27
N GLU A 2 -32.89 -45.87 15.59
CA GLU A 2 -34.26 -45.67 16.06
C GLU A 2 -34.43 -44.17 16.02
N LEU A 3 -35.31 -43.56 15.29
CA LEU A 3 -36.75 -43.35 15.46
C LEU A 3 -37.15 -42.98 16.89
N GLY A 4 -37.47 -41.77 17.11
CA GLY A 4 -38.16 -41.20 18.23
C GLY A 4 -38.35 -39.71 17.99
N ASP A 5 -39.36 -39.16 18.08
CA ASP A 5 -40.82 -39.28 18.17
C ASP A 5 -41.35 -37.84 18.21
N THR A 6 -42.46 -37.73 17.58
CA THR A 6 -43.26 -36.53 17.36
C THR A 6 -43.76 -35.89 18.64
N GLY A 7 -43.48 -34.59 18.82
CA GLY A 7 -44.14 -33.70 19.78
C GLY A 7 -45.15 -32.80 19.04
N GLN A 8 -46.38 -33.24 18.94
CA GLN A 8 -47.52 -32.42 18.55
C GLN A 8 -47.81 -31.36 19.63
N ALA A 9 -47.47 -30.10 19.35
CA ALA A 9 -47.97 -28.98 20.13
C ALA A 9 -49.35 -28.59 19.62
N GLN A 10 -50.35 -28.90 20.41
CA GLN A 10 -51.76 -28.52 20.31
C GLN A 10 -51.87 -27.00 20.11
N ARG A 11 -52.40 -26.60 18.97
CA ARG A 11 -52.90 -25.24 18.72
C ARG A 11 -54.23 -25.06 19.43
N GLU A 12 -54.20 -24.54 20.64
CA GLU A 12 -55.39 -23.97 21.26
C GLU A 12 -55.80 -22.71 20.49
N ARG A 13 -56.85 -22.82 19.72
CA ARG A 13 -57.58 -21.67 19.16
C ARG A 13 -58.35 -21.02 20.30
N GLY A 14 -57.73 -19.99 20.90
CA GLY A 14 -58.45 -19.05 21.72
C GLY A 14 -59.40 -18.25 20.85
N THR A 15 -60.66 -18.58 20.87
CA THR A 15 -61.76 -17.73 20.41
C THR A 15 -61.77 -16.50 21.28
N PHE A 16 -61.22 -15.36 20.73
CA PHE A 16 -61.41 -14.07 21.35
C PHE A 16 -62.85 -13.61 21.06
N ASP A 17 -63.74 -13.82 22.03
CA ASP A 17 -65.00 -13.13 22.08
C ASP A 17 -64.80 -11.65 22.29
N PHE A 18 -64.80 -10.89 21.19
CA PHE A 18 -64.93 -9.43 21.26
C PHE A 18 -66.34 -9.09 21.74
N ALA A 19 -66.59 -9.14 23.04
CA ALA A 19 -67.71 -8.48 23.61
C ALA A 19 -67.58 -7.00 23.32
N LEU A 20 -68.42 -6.51 22.40
CA LEU A 20 -68.59 -5.09 22.10
C LEU A 20 -69.00 -4.39 23.40
N GLN A 21 -68.02 -3.93 24.20
CA GLN A 21 -68.31 -3.02 25.30
C GLN A 21 -68.80 -1.73 24.68
N PRO A 22 -69.97 -1.18 25.14
CA PRO A 22 -70.46 0.07 24.67
C PRO A 22 -69.39 1.12 24.95
N ALA A 23 -69.00 1.84 23.92
CA ALA A 23 -67.98 2.89 23.98
C ALA A 23 -68.39 3.90 25.06
N GLN A 24 -67.63 3.95 26.13
CA GLN A 24 -67.78 4.96 27.19
C GLN A 24 -67.54 6.32 26.52
N PRO A 25 -68.54 7.25 26.59
CA PRO A 25 -68.45 8.58 25.96
C PRO A 25 -67.20 9.32 26.38
N ASP A 26 -66.73 9.14 27.62
CA ASP A 26 -65.56 9.81 28.16
C ASP A 26 -64.24 9.40 27.45
N ARG A 27 -64.17 8.16 26.89
CA ARG A 27 -62.97 7.74 26.12
C ARG A 27 -62.90 8.38 24.76
N ALA A 28 -64.07 8.64 24.09
CA ALA A 28 -64.09 9.29 22.81
C ALA A 28 -63.72 10.77 22.90
N GLU A 29 -64.11 11.44 24.00
CA GLU A 29 -63.71 12.82 24.29
C GLU A 29 -62.20 12.89 24.69
N ALA A 30 -61.74 11.97 25.48
CA ALA A 30 -60.29 11.88 25.83
C ALA A 30 -59.42 11.64 24.59
N ALA A 31 -59.88 10.80 23.67
CA ALA A 31 -59.18 10.57 22.41
C ALA A 31 -59.21 11.81 21.49
N ARG A 32 -60.30 12.57 21.45
CA ARG A 32 -60.38 13.83 20.71
C ARG A 32 -59.47 14.90 21.32
N ARG A 33 -59.39 15.05 22.66
CA ARG A 33 -58.46 15.96 23.30
C ARG A 33 -57.01 15.57 23.08
N ALA A 34 -56.70 14.26 23.01
CA ALA A 34 -55.34 13.77 22.72
C ALA A 34 -54.92 14.09 21.27
N LEU A 35 -55.88 14.26 20.34
CA LEU A 35 -55.63 14.60 18.95
C LEU A 35 -55.74 16.12 18.70
N ASP A 36 -56.15 16.92 19.67
CA ASP A 36 -56.18 18.38 19.52
C ASP A 36 -54.75 18.95 19.73
N PHE A 37 -54.14 19.26 18.58
CA PHE A 37 -52.80 19.84 18.53
C PHE A 37 -52.76 21.34 18.71
N SER A 38 -53.94 21.98 18.90
CA SER A 38 -54.08 23.45 18.99
C SER A 38 -53.45 24.00 20.28
N ASP A 39 -53.46 23.23 21.38
CA ASP A 39 -52.92 23.62 22.68
C ASP A 39 -51.44 23.33 22.89
N ARG A 40 -50.74 22.84 21.85
CA ARG A 40 -49.31 22.66 21.98
C ARG A 40 -48.61 24.01 22.00
N PRO A 41 -47.82 24.31 23.05
CA PRO A 41 -47.05 25.54 23.08
C PRO A 41 -46.18 25.65 21.83
N PRO A 42 -46.07 26.83 21.23
CA PRO A 42 -45.30 27.04 20.01
C PRO A 42 -43.89 26.51 20.24
N ARG A 43 -43.44 25.63 19.31
CA ARG A 43 -42.08 25.08 19.40
C ARG A 43 -41.08 26.22 19.32
N VAL A 44 -40.47 26.58 20.43
CA VAL A 44 -39.41 27.58 20.49
C VAL A 44 -38.23 26.98 19.71
N LYS A 45 -37.91 27.60 18.58
CA LYS A 45 -36.72 27.18 17.79
C LYS A 45 -35.48 27.37 18.69
N PRO A 46 -34.66 26.34 18.86
CA PRO A 46 -33.47 26.47 19.67
C PRO A 46 -32.57 27.54 19.05
N LYS A 47 -32.13 28.51 19.85
CA LYS A 47 -31.12 29.50 19.41
C LYS A 47 -29.80 28.78 19.21
N THR A 48 -29.20 28.93 18.02
CA THR A 48 -27.86 28.44 17.75
C THR A 48 -26.87 29.06 18.72
N SER A 49 -26.06 28.24 19.38
CA SER A 49 -25.04 28.71 20.31
C SER A 49 -23.79 29.16 19.52
N VAL A 50 -23.07 30.13 20.06
CA VAL A 50 -21.79 30.60 19.51
C VAL A 50 -20.81 29.41 19.36
N LEU A 51 -20.88 28.44 20.27
CA LEU A 51 -20.03 27.23 20.24
C LEU A 51 -20.29 26.38 19.00
N GLU A 52 -21.55 26.33 18.53
CA GLU A 52 -21.90 25.56 17.31
C GLU A 52 -21.32 26.20 16.05
N TRP A 53 -21.24 27.52 15.99
CA TRP A 53 -20.60 28.27 14.92
C TRP A 53 -19.07 28.10 14.93
N ILE A 54 -18.48 28.17 16.14
CA ILE A 54 -17.02 27.88 16.29
C ILE A 54 -16.73 26.45 15.85
N GLY A 55 -17.55 25.48 16.23
CA GLY A 55 -17.42 24.08 15.78
C GLY A 55 -17.50 23.92 14.27
N LEU A 56 -18.38 24.68 13.60
CA LEU A 56 -18.53 24.66 12.14
C LEU A 56 -17.27 25.23 11.45
N VAL A 57 -16.74 26.36 11.93
CA VAL A 57 -15.53 26.99 11.38
C VAL A 57 -14.33 26.06 11.58
N LEU A 58 -14.17 25.48 12.76
CA LEU A 58 -13.08 24.53 13.04
C LEU A 58 -13.22 23.23 12.25
N ALA A 59 -14.43 22.79 11.92
CA ALA A 59 -14.66 21.62 11.09
C ALA A 59 -14.08 21.76 9.67
N VAL A 60 -13.97 23.00 9.18
CA VAL A 60 -13.42 23.31 7.86
C VAL A 60 -11.90 23.52 7.93
N ILE A 61 -11.40 24.24 8.96
CA ILE A 61 -9.97 24.61 9.06
C ILE A 61 -9.15 23.45 9.63
N ALA A 62 -9.67 22.76 10.64
CA ALA A 62 -9.00 21.66 11.32
C ALA A 62 -10.03 20.55 11.64
N PRO A 63 -10.37 19.70 10.67
CA PRO A 63 -11.45 18.72 10.79
C PRO A 63 -11.44 17.85 12.05
N PRO A 64 -10.29 17.32 12.53
CA PRO A 64 -10.29 16.53 13.75
C PRO A 64 -10.61 17.35 15.01
N LEU A 65 -10.17 18.61 15.07
CA LEU A 65 -10.51 19.52 16.17
C LEU A 65 -11.98 19.94 16.12
N GLY A 66 -12.49 20.22 14.91
CA GLY A 66 -13.90 20.53 14.68
C GLY A 66 -14.81 19.39 15.12
N LEU A 67 -14.43 18.14 14.90
CA LEU A 67 -15.17 16.96 15.33
C LEU A 67 -15.25 16.88 16.87
N VAL A 68 -14.14 17.09 17.57
CA VAL A 68 -14.12 17.11 19.04
C VAL A 68 -15.03 18.22 19.60
N VAL A 69 -14.90 19.45 19.06
CA VAL A 69 -15.72 20.60 19.52
C VAL A 69 -17.21 20.36 19.24
N THR A 70 -17.57 19.79 18.07
CA THR A 70 -18.97 19.50 17.74
C THR A 70 -19.55 18.39 18.62
N ILE A 71 -18.78 17.37 18.97
CA ILE A 71 -19.20 16.32 19.92
C ILE A 71 -19.44 16.92 21.29
N VAL A 72 -18.50 17.72 21.79
CA VAL A 72 -18.64 18.40 23.10
C VAL A 72 -19.85 19.33 23.11
N ALA A 73 -20.02 20.17 22.07
CA ALA A 73 -21.18 21.04 21.94
C ALA A 73 -22.49 20.24 21.93
N ARG A 74 -22.53 19.11 21.25
CA ARG A 74 -23.71 18.21 21.18
C ARG A 74 -24.02 17.59 22.54
N ILE A 75 -23.01 17.17 23.29
CA ILE A 75 -23.19 16.65 24.67
C ILE A 75 -23.76 17.72 25.58
N VAL A 76 -23.14 18.91 25.58
CA VAL A 76 -23.60 20.05 26.43
C VAL A 76 -25.03 20.46 26.05
N THR A 77 -25.35 20.55 24.76
CA THR A 77 -26.69 20.92 24.30
C THR A 77 -27.73 19.87 24.67
N ARG A 78 -27.37 18.58 24.57
CA ARG A 78 -28.25 17.46 24.97
C ARG A 78 -28.55 17.47 26.46
N TYR A 79 -27.57 17.79 27.29
CA TYR A 79 -27.77 17.89 28.73
C TYR A 79 -28.67 19.07 29.12
N ARG A 80 -28.63 20.18 28.35
CA ARG A 80 -29.40 21.39 28.65
C ARG A 80 -30.81 21.43 28.06
N ASN A 81 -31.01 20.99 26.82
CA ASN A 81 -32.24 21.25 26.05
C ASN A 81 -32.87 20.05 25.33
N HIS A 82 -32.35 18.84 25.41
CA HIS A 82 -32.81 17.62 24.70
C HIS A 82 -32.98 17.74 23.17
N TRP A 83 -32.61 18.85 22.52
CA TRP A 83 -32.78 19.11 21.10
C TRP A 83 -31.45 19.50 20.46
N THR A 84 -31.08 18.79 19.38
CA THR A 84 -29.88 19.15 18.59
C THR A 84 -30.27 20.08 17.47
N THR A 85 -29.54 21.18 17.29
CA THR A 85 -29.77 22.13 16.21
C THR A 85 -29.35 21.52 14.84
N THR A 86 -29.94 22.03 13.75
CA THR A 86 -29.59 21.62 12.40
C THR A 86 -28.12 21.92 12.07
N VAL A 87 -27.59 23.04 12.63
CA VAL A 87 -26.20 23.46 12.46
C VAL A 87 -25.24 22.45 13.08
N ALA A 88 -25.53 21.99 14.33
CA ALA A 88 -24.68 20.97 14.97
C ALA A 88 -24.66 19.64 14.22
N LYS A 89 -25.78 19.25 13.63
CA LYS A 89 -25.84 18.03 12.77
C LYS A 89 -25.00 18.20 11.51
N ALA A 90 -25.16 19.32 10.80
CA ALA A 90 -24.39 19.62 9.59
C ALA A 90 -22.89 19.69 9.89
N ALA A 91 -22.47 20.38 10.93
CA ALA A 91 -21.07 20.47 11.33
C ALA A 91 -20.47 19.10 11.65
N THR A 92 -21.21 18.21 12.32
CA THR A 92 -20.74 16.84 12.60
C THR A 92 -20.55 16.04 11.32
N VAL A 93 -21.51 16.10 10.39
CA VAL A 93 -21.43 15.35 9.12
C VAL A 93 -20.25 15.84 8.27
N ILE A 94 -20.10 17.17 8.13
CA ILE A 94 -18.99 17.77 7.36
C ILE A 94 -17.65 17.38 8.00
N SER A 95 -17.52 17.48 9.32
CA SER A 95 -16.28 17.13 10.02
C SER A 95 -15.91 15.66 9.87
N VAL A 96 -16.89 14.74 9.92
CA VAL A 96 -16.65 13.30 9.70
C VAL A 96 -16.18 13.06 8.27
N ILE A 97 -16.87 13.62 7.28
CA ILE A 97 -16.50 13.44 5.86
C ILE A 97 -15.09 13.98 5.61
N LEU A 98 -14.78 15.20 6.05
CA LEU A 98 -13.45 15.79 5.87
C LEU A 98 -12.36 15.01 6.60
N THR A 99 -12.62 14.50 7.79
CA THR A 99 -11.67 13.67 8.53
C THR A 99 -11.40 12.36 7.79
N LEU A 100 -12.43 11.72 7.23
CA LEU A 100 -12.28 10.50 6.44
C LEU A 100 -11.49 10.76 5.15
N VAL A 101 -11.76 11.87 4.47
CA VAL A 101 -11.02 12.26 3.25
C VAL A 101 -9.55 12.51 3.56
N LEU A 102 -9.25 13.23 4.66
CA LEU A 102 -7.86 13.46 5.08
C LEU A 102 -7.17 12.16 5.49
N ALA A 103 -7.85 11.29 6.24
CA ALA A 103 -7.28 10.00 6.63
C ALA A 103 -7.01 9.12 5.40
N ALA A 104 -7.93 9.06 4.44
CA ALA A 104 -7.70 8.35 3.18
C ALA A 104 -6.56 8.98 2.38
N GLY A 105 -6.51 10.31 2.29
CA GLY A 105 -5.44 11.05 1.62
C GLY A 105 -4.05 10.81 2.23
N THR A 106 -3.94 10.76 3.56
CA THR A 106 -2.67 10.46 4.23
C THR A 106 -2.19 9.04 3.97
N VAL A 107 -3.11 8.05 3.95
CA VAL A 107 -2.76 6.65 3.62
C VAL A 107 -2.27 6.53 2.19
N VAL A 108 -2.95 7.15 1.23
CA VAL A 108 -2.52 7.14 -0.17
C VAL A 108 -1.17 7.85 -0.33
N TYR A 109 -1.02 9.02 0.30
CA TYR A 109 0.25 9.77 0.24
C TYR A 109 1.42 8.99 0.85
N SER A 110 1.22 8.32 2.00
CA SER A 110 2.28 7.52 2.61
C SER A 110 2.66 6.31 1.74
N ALA A 111 1.68 5.65 1.11
CA ALA A 111 1.96 4.55 0.20
C ALA A 111 2.78 5.00 -1.03
N LEU A 112 2.42 6.13 -1.65
CA LEU A 112 3.17 6.70 -2.77
C LEU A 112 4.57 7.17 -2.35
N ALA A 113 4.70 7.76 -1.16
CA ALA A 113 5.99 8.19 -0.63
C ALA A 113 6.91 7.00 -0.31
N GLU A 114 6.37 5.88 0.16
CA GLU A 114 7.13 4.65 0.38
C GLU A 114 7.61 4.05 -0.94
N GLU A 115 6.77 4.05 -1.98
CA GLU A 115 7.12 3.57 -3.32
C GLU A 115 8.25 4.40 -3.92
N GLN A 116 8.15 5.74 -3.90
CA GLN A 116 9.21 6.65 -4.34
C GLN A 116 10.50 6.46 -3.53
N ALA A 117 10.40 6.35 -2.20
CA ALA A 117 11.57 6.11 -1.37
C ALA A 117 12.22 4.72 -1.62
N ALA A 118 11.46 3.73 -2.10
CA ALA A 118 12.00 2.44 -2.50
C ALA A 118 12.76 2.57 -3.83
N GLU A 119 12.21 3.27 -4.81
CA GLU A 119 12.89 3.55 -6.08
C GLU A 119 14.18 4.35 -5.85
N ASP A 120 14.15 5.43 -5.08
CA ASP A 120 15.33 6.23 -4.74
C ASP A 120 16.44 5.39 -4.07
N ARG A 121 16.06 4.44 -3.22
CA ARG A 121 17.03 3.50 -2.60
C ARG A 121 17.66 2.57 -3.63
N VAL A 122 16.90 2.09 -4.61
CA VAL A 122 17.44 1.25 -5.69
C VAL A 122 18.42 2.05 -6.53
N PHE A 123 18.08 3.26 -6.94
CA PHE A 123 18.99 4.16 -7.68
C PHE A 123 20.25 4.46 -6.87
N ALA A 124 20.12 4.83 -5.60
CA ALA A 124 21.28 5.09 -4.74
C ALA A 124 22.18 3.85 -4.56
N SER A 125 21.59 2.67 -4.48
CA SER A 125 22.35 1.41 -4.37
C SER A 125 23.01 0.98 -5.68
N ALA A 126 22.52 1.46 -6.82
CA ALA A 126 23.07 1.20 -8.15
C ALA A 126 24.30 2.04 -8.45
N GLN A 127 24.39 3.26 -7.88
CA GLN A 127 25.42 4.23 -8.22
C GLN A 127 26.87 3.72 -8.15
N PRO A 128 27.31 2.96 -7.13
CA PRO A 128 28.68 2.43 -7.08
C PRO A 128 28.99 1.49 -8.25
N LEU A 129 28.03 0.68 -8.68
CA LEU A 129 28.18 -0.20 -9.83
C LEU A 129 28.21 0.60 -11.14
N CYS A 130 27.35 1.61 -11.29
CA CYS A 130 27.34 2.49 -12.45
C CYS A 130 28.67 3.25 -12.62
N GLU A 131 29.23 3.79 -11.55
CA GLU A 131 30.53 4.47 -11.55
C GLU A 131 31.66 3.49 -11.95
N ALA A 132 31.63 2.26 -11.42
CA ALA A 132 32.61 1.24 -11.77
C ALA A 132 32.52 0.79 -13.24
N LEU A 133 31.32 0.67 -13.78
CA LEU A 133 31.10 0.34 -15.19
C LEU A 133 31.50 1.49 -16.14
N ALA A 134 31.28 2.73 -15.75
CA ALA A 134 31.67 3.91 -16.52
C ALA A 134 33.19 4.01 -16.75
N THR A 135 34.00 3.39 -15.90
CA THR A 135 35.48 3.35 -16.08
C THR A 135 35.91 2.51 -17.28
N THR A 136 35.00 1.72 -17.88
CA THR A 136 35.31 0.89 -19.04
C THR A 136 34.16 0.99 -20.06
N PRO A 137 34.05 2.12 -20.76
CA PRO A 137 33.00 2.34 -21.74
C PRO A 137 33.07 1.28 -22.85
N GLY A 138 31.89 0.87 -23.34
CA GLY A 138 31.76 -0.13 -24.40
C GLY A 138 32.02 -1.58 -23.97
N VAL A 139 32.31 -1.86 -22.70
CA VAL A 139 32.52 -3.23 -22.23
C VAL A 139 31.27 -4.09 -22.41
N LEU A 140 30.09 -3.50 -22.24
CA LEU A 140 28.81 -4.18 -22.38
C LEU A 140 28.43 -4.48 -23.84
N ASP A 141 29.00 -3.74 -24.78
CA ASP A 141 28.74 -3.86 -26.21
C ASP A 141 29.61 -4.96 -26.87
N THR A 142 30.60 -5.44 -26.13
CA THR A 142 31.54 -6.48 -26.66
C THR A 142 31.05 -7.88 -26.30
N PRO A 143 31.27 -8.88 -27.19
CA PRO A 143 30.94 -10.27 -26.89
C PRO A 143 31.57 -10.74 -25.56
N GLY A 144 30.79 -11.37 -24.73
CA GLY A 144 31.24 -11.81 -23.41
C GLY A 144 31.73 -10.67 -22.50
N TYR A 145 31.24 -9.43 -22.71
CA TYR A 145 31.62 -8.22 -21.97
C TYR A 145 33.13 -8.03 -21.87
N GLY A 146 33.84 -8.19 -23.01
CA GLY A 146 35.28 -8.00 -23.07
C GLY A 146 36.08 -9.21 -22.59
N TRP A 147 35.51 -10.42 -22.68
CA TRP A 147 36.28 -11.64 -22.42
C TRP A 147 37.56 -11.68 -23.28
N PRO A 148 38.76 -11.97 -22.69
CA PRO A 148 40.02 -11.92 -23.42
C PRO A 148 40.10 -13.04 -24.48
N ILE A 149 40.18 -12.62 -25.75
CA ILE A 149 40.27 -13.49 -26.92
C ILE A 149 41.56 -13.30 -27.73
N GLU A 150 42.43 -12.38 -27.24
CA GLU A 150 43.64 -12.05 -27.96
C GLU A 150 44.58 -13.27 -28.14
N VAL A 151 45.31 -13.23 -29.25
CA VAL A 151 46.30 -14.28 -29.58
C VAL A 151 47.58 -14.00 -28.80
N ALA A 152 47.64 -14.52 -27.59
CA ALA A 152 48.79 -14.38 -26.71
C ALA A 152 49.28 -15.77 -26.27
N ALA A 153 50.48 -15.85 -25.69
CA ALA A 153 50.99 -17.07 -25.06
C ALA A 153 50.05 -17.50 -23.90
N LEU A 154 50.03 -18.79 -23.60
CA LEU A 154 49.17 -19.35 -22.56
C LEU A 154 49.24 -18.62 -21.21
N PRO A 155 50.43 -18.29 -20.64
CA PRO A 155 50.50 -17.59 -19.37
C PRO A 155 49.82 -16.21 -19.40
N GLN A 156 50.06 -15.43 -20.46
CA GLN A 156 49.49 -14.09 -20.63
C GLN A 156 47.97 -14.13 -20.78
N THR A 157 47.46 -15.09 -21.55
CA THR A 157 45.99 -15.27 -21.68
C THR A 157 45.38 -15.68 -20.37
N LEU A 158 46.01 -16.58 -19.61
CA LEU A 158 45.52 -17.02 -18.32
C LEU A 158 45.50 -15.87 -17.30
N ASP A 159 46.53 -15.01 -17.29
CA ASP A 159 46.57 -13.83 -16.43
C ASP A 159 45.45 -12.84 -16.80
N ALA A 160 45.19 -12.62 -18.08
CA ALA A 160 44.07 -11.79 -18.55
C ALA A 160 42.70 -12.38 -18.14
N MET A 161 42.54 -13.71 -18.23
CA MET A 161 41.31 -14.39 -17.78
C MET A 161 41.09 -14.25 -16.26
N ARG A 162 42.15 -14.37 -15.46
CA ARG A 162 42.10 -14.16 -14.02
C ARG A 162 41.77 -12.72 -13.67
N ALA A 163 42.37 -11.74 -14.37
CA ALA A 163 42.07 -10.33 -14.20
C ALA A 163 40.60 -10.03 -14.55
N TYR A 164 40.07 -10.61 -15.60
CA TYR A 164 38.66 -10.54 -15.96
C TYR A 164 37.77 -11.11 -14.83
N GLN A 165 38.04 -12.30 -14.34
CA GLN A 165 37.31 -12.90 -13.22
C GLN A 165 37.33 -12.02 -11.99
N ALA A 166 38.53 -11.53 -11.58
CA ALA A 166 38.68 -10.66 -10.41
C ALA A 166 37.82 -9.39 -10.53
N ARG A 167 37.83 -8.78 -11.73
CA ARG A 167 37.02 -7.59 -12.00
C ARG A 167 35.53 -7.86 -11.84
N TRP A 168 34.99 -8.94 -12.39
CA TRP A 168 33.55 -9.24 -12.27
C TRP A 168 33.18 -9.64 -10.83
N THR A 169 34.13 -10.20 -10.06
CA THR A 169 33.96 -10.41 -8.61
C THR A 169 33.84 -9.07 -7.87
N GLU A 170 34.68 -8.08 -8.19
CA GLU A 170 34.59 -6.73 -7.64
C GLU A 170 33.27 -6.04 -8.00
N LEU A 171 32.87 -6.08 -9.26
CA LEU A 171 31.58 -5.52 -9.71
C LEU A 171 30.40 -6.18 -9.01
N THR A 172 30.46 -7.50 -8.78
CA THR A 172 29.45 -8.22 -8.00
C THR A 172 29.37 -7.75 -6.54
N ALA A 173 30.49 -7.38 -5.95
CA ALA A 173 30.53 -6.85 -4.58
C ALA A 173 29.88 -5.45 -4.50
N LEU A 174 29.98 -4.65 -5.54
CA LEU A 174 29.38 -3.31 -5.65
C LEU A 174 27.92 -3.35 -6.10
N ALA A 175 27.45 -4.49 -6.56
CA ALA A 175 26.13 -4.63 -7.15
C ALA A 175 25.01 -4.56 -6.09
N PRO A 176 23.88 -3.92 -6.39
CA PRO A 176 22.68 -4.05 -5.59
C PRO A 176 22.14 -5.50 -5.68
N ASP A 177 21.38 -5.92 -4.67
CA ASP A 177 20.91 -7.30 -4.54
C ASP A 177 20.17 -7.81 -5.79
N ALA A 178 19.45 -6.93 -6.48
CA ALA A 178 18.74 -7.26 -7.73
C ALA A 178 19.66 -7.65 -8.89
N ALA A 179 20.87 -7.08 -8.98
CA ALA A 179 21.85 -7.36 -10.04
C ALA A 179 22.91 -8.39 -9.62
N LYS A 180 23.09 -8.62 -8.33
CA LYS A 180 24.16 -9.40 -7.75
C LYS A 180 24.23 -10.84 -8.27
N ALA A 181 23.10 -11.51 -8.41
CA ALA A 181 23.04 -12.87 -8.92
C ALA A 181 23.52 -12.96 -10.38
N ASN A 182 23.15 -11.98 -11.20
CA ASN A 182 23.51 -11.95 -12.62
C ASN A 182 25.00 -11.66 -12.83
N LEU A 183 25.56 -10.70 -12.08
CA LEU A 183 27.00 -10.41 -12.13
C LEU A 183 27.81 -11.57 -11.53
N GLY A 184 27.32 -12.18 -10.45
CA GLY A 184 27.93 -13.38 -9.87
C GLY A 184 28.04 -14.52 -10.86
N ALA A 185 27.00 -14.76 -11.65
CA ALA A 185 27.03 -15.80 -12.67
C ALA A 185 28.12 -15.57 -13.76
N ILE A 186 28.42 -14.31 -14.09
CA ILE A 186 29.51 -13.93 -15.00
C ILE A 186 30.86 -14.26 -14.36
N ALA A 187 31.06 -13.88 -13.11
CA ALA A 187 32.29 -14.15 -12.36
C ALA A 187 32.52 -15.66 -12.18
N ASP A 188 31.47 -16.41 -11.83
CA ASP A 188 31.50 -17.86 -11.63
C ASP A 188 31.83 -18.58 -12.94
N GLN A 189 31.20 -18.19 -14.07
CA GLN A 189 31.53 -18.76 -15.38
C GLN A 189 32.98 -18.48 -15.75
N ALA A 190 33.49 -17.29 -15.50
CA ALA A 190 34.88 -16.95 -15.73
C ALA A 190 35.81 -17.84 -14.87
N ALA A 191 35.49 -18.08 -13.61
CA ALA A 191 36.24 -18.97 -12.72
C ALA A 191 36.29 -20.41 -13.27
N VAL A 192 35.17 -20.93 -13.75
CA VAL A 192 35.11 -22.27 -14.37
C VAL A 192 36.00 -22.35 -15.58
N LEU A 193 36.03 -21.31 -16.43
CA LEU A 193 36.88 -21.30 -17.62
C LEU A 193 38.37 -21.16 -17.29
N VAL A 194 38.73 -20.35 -16.28
CA VAL A 194 40.10 -20.25 -15.77
C VAL A 194 40.58 -21.61 -15.28
N ALA A 195 39.83 -22.29 -14.43
CA ALA A 195 40.16 -23.59 -13.89
C ALA A 195 40.30 -24.67 -14.99
N ALA A 196 39.43 -24.62 -16.02
CA ALA A 196 39.53 -25.53 -17.16
C ALA A 196 40.83 -25.34 -17.97
N VAL A 197 41.22 -24.09 -18.20
CA VAL A 197 42.49 -23.78 -18.91
C VAL A 197 43.70 -24.17 -18.06
N GLU A 198 43.67 -23.93 -16.77
CA GLU A 198 44.73 -24.33 -15.83
C GLU A 198 44.94 -25.83 -15.80
N SER A 199 43.85 -26.59 -15.82
CA SER A 199 43.91 -28.06 -15.75
C SER A 199 44.35 -28.69 -17.08
N THR A 200 43.89 -28.15 -18.21
CA THR A 200 44.16 -28.73 -19.55
C THR A 200 45.42 -28.16 -20.20
N GLN A 201 45.92 -27.03 -19.72
CA GLN A 201 46.99 -26.25 -20.36
C GLN A 201 46.70 -25.93 -21.82
N ALA A 202 45.41 -25.88 -22.21
CA ALA A 202 44.92 -25.61 -23.55
C ALA A 202 43.81 -24.56 -23.52
N ILE A 203 43.77 -23.67 -24.51
CA ILE A 203 42.78 -22.59 -24.61
C ILE A 203 41.88 -22.87 -25.81
N ASP A 204 40.62 -23.18 -25.54
CA ASP A 204 39.56 -23.14 -26.56
C ASP A 204 38.97 -21.72 -26.60
N ARG A 205 39.63 -20.84 -27.35
CA ARG A 205 39.24 -19.40 -27.39
C ARG A 205 37.80 -19.20 -27.83
N GLN A 206 37.39 -19.86 -28.92
CA GLN A 206 36.08 -19.70 -29.51
C GLN A 206 34.99 -20.30 -28.59
N GLY A 207 35.22 -21.50 -28.07
CA GLY A 207 34.28 -22.14 -27.14
C GLY A 207 34.16 -21.37 -25.81
N ASN A 208 35.27 -20.84 -25.30
CA ASN A 208 35.25 -20.02 -24.08
C ASN A 208 34.50 -18.70 -24.31
N LEU A 209 34.74 -18.00 -25.42
CA LEU A 209 33.99 -16.80 -25.78
C LEU A 209 32.50 -17.09 -25.93
N SER A 210 32.14 -18.19 -26.62
CA SER A 210 30.74 -18.60 -26.79
C SER A 210 30.05 -18.83 -25.45
N LYS A 211 30.71 -19.47 -24.47
CA LYS A 211 30.18 -19.69 -23.13
C LYS A 211 30.01 -18.39 -22.36
N MET A 212 31.02 -17.50 -22.44
CA MET A 212 30.88 -16.17 -21.78
C MET A 212 29.79 -15.33 -22.43
N ALA A 213 29.71 -15.31 -23.78
CA ALA A 213 28.65 -14.60 -24.49
C ALA A 213 27.24 -15.11 -24.13
N ALA A 214 27.09 -16.41 -23.91
CA ALA A 214 25.81 -16.98 -23.46
C ALA A 214 25.41 -16.49 -22.07
N VAL A 215 26.33 -16.49 -21.09
CA VAL A 215 26.06 -16.04 -19.73
C VAL A 215 25.85 -14.54 -19.67
N THR A 216 26.68 -13.75 -20.37
CA THR A 216 26.53 -12.30 -20.42
C THR A 216 25.25 -11.89 -21.15
N GLY A 217 24.86 -12.55 -22.21
CA GLY A 217 23.60 -12.33 -22.91
C GLY A 217 22.36 -12.63 -22.02
N ALA A 218 22.47 -13.64 -21.16
CA ALA A 218 21.41 -14.00 -20.22
C ALA A 218 21.36 -13.06 -18.98
N SER A 219 22.39 -12.25 -18.73
CA SER A 219 22.49 -11.43 -17.52
C SER A 219 21.49 -10.28 -17.47
N GLY A 220 20.99 -9.80 -18.61
CA GLY A 220 20.15 -8.61 -18.70
C GLY A 220 20.83 -7.31 -18.22
N LEU A 221 22.15 -7.35 -17.99
CA LEU A 221 22.91 -6.22 -17.46
C LEU A 221 22.83 -4.95 -18.30
N PRO A 222 22.86 -4.98 -19.65
CA PRO A 222 22.71 -3.78 -20.46
C PRO A 222 21.38 -3.05 -20.21
N ALA A 223 20.28 -3.78 -20.19
CA ALA A 223 18.97 -3.21 -19.92
C ALA A 223 18.86 -2.68 -18.48
N TRP A 224 19.53 -3.34 -17.54
CA TRP A 224 19.60 -2.87 -16.16
C TRP A 224 20.39 -1.56 -16.06
N VAL A 225 21.51 -1.45 -16.76
CA VAL A 225 22.34 -0.22 -16.81
C VAL A 225 21.56 0.94 -17.43
N GLU A 226 20.86 0.70 -18.54
CA GLU A 226 20.00 1.68 -19.19
C GLU A 226 18.89 2.21 -18.22
N THR A 227 18.40 1.35 -17.34
CA THR A 227 17.34 1.71 -16.41
C THR A 227 17.85 2.49 -15.20
N TYR A 228 19.02 2.16 -14.67
CA TYR A 228 19.49 2.63 -13.37
C TYR A 228 20.75 3.47 -13.40
N CYS A 229 21.46 3.57 -14.53
CA CYS A 229 22.73 4.31 -14.63
C CYS A 229 22.65 5.54 -15.56
N ASP A 230 21.62 5.66 -16.39
CA ASP A 230 21.34 6.82 -17.23
C ASP A 230 20.39 7.80 -16.51
#